data_88e4f00335b6aa7de2f76775c6cc1758
#
_entry.id   88e4f00335b6aa7de2f76775c6cc1758
#
_cell.length_a   1.000
_cell.length_b   1.000
_cell.length_c   1.000
_cell.angle_alpha   90.00
_cell.angle_beta   90.00
_cell.angle_gamma   90.00
#
_symmetry.space_group_name_H-M   'P 1'
#
loop_
_entity.id
_entity.type
_entity.pdbx_description
1 polymer ?
#
loop_
_entity_poly.entity_id
_entity_poly.type
_entity_poly.pdbx_seq_one_letter_code
_entity_poly.pdbx_strand_id
1 'polypeptide(L)'
;MKTNFEAEAWARTDLESKGIAASEIHAFPTFFQLPHRRLLARTLETDYVGFVTMSEPCEIDWQPQIRYDGPEAEDIRNFPEGQIFEWFTDGLTTAYREDNRLILTDLRYGFTTDARQGNWTLTSLITEAGELGRPEYVRRPRPKPSRKNIVALWKEAYPDSCSRFTGTLELDY
;
A
#
# COMPACT_ATOMS: atom_id res chain seq x y z
N MET A 1 13.71 -20.11 -5.83
CA MET A 1 12.53 -19.26 -5.67
C MET A 1 13.05 -17.85 -5.39
N LYS A 2 12.74 -16.88 -6.22
CA LYS A 2 13.19 -15.50 -6.02
C LYS A 2 12.55 -14.93 -4.75
N THR A 3 13.34 -14.25 -3.94
CA THR A 3 12.99 -13.80 -2.59
C THR A 3 12.44 -12.38 -2.59
N ASN A 4 11.88 -11.92 -1.47
CA ASN A 4 11.54 -10.50 -1.28
C ASN A 4 12.77 -9.61 -1.45
N PHE A 5 13.94 -10.09 -1.00
CA PHE A 5 15.20 -9.37 -1.15
C PHE A 5 15.57 -9.07 -2.61
N GLU A 6 15.34 -10.02 -3.53
CA GLU A 6 15.55 -9.79 -4.97
C GLU A 6 14.56 -8.77 -5.53
N ALA A 7 13.31 -8.78 -5.05
CA ALA A 7 12.29 -7.80 -5.42
C ALA A 7 12.66 -6.39 -4.94
N GLU A 8 13.19 -6.27 -3.72
CA GLU A 8 13.65 -4.99 -3.15
C GLU A 8 14.88 -4.45 -3.89
N ALA A 9 15.83 -5.32 -4.24
CA ALA A 9 16.98 -4.93 -5.05
C ALA A 9 16.57 -4.45 -6.46
N TRP A 10 15.63 -5.13 -7.07
CA TRP A 10 15.04 -4.69 -8.34
C TRP A 10 14.36 -3.32 -8.21
N ALA A 11 13.48 -3.18 -7.21
CA ALA A 11 12.77 -1.94 -6.93
C ALA A 11 13.74 -0.76 -6.73
N ARG A 12 14.85 -0.97 -6.03
CA ARG A 12 15.90 0.04 -5.83
C ARG A 12 16.48 0.50 -7.14
N THR A 13 16.88 -0.42 -7.99
CA THR A 13 17.47 -0.11 -9.32
C THR A 13 16.47 0.66 -10.18
N ASP A 14 15.20 0.26 -10.20
CA ASP A 14 14.16 0.91 -10.97
C ASP A 14 13.89 2.34 -10.48
N LEU A 15 13.80 2.54 -9.17
CA LEU A 15 13.63 3.87 -8.55
C LEU A 15 14.82 4.79 -8.82
N GLU A 16 16.05 4.29 -8.69
CA GLU A 16 17.27 5.04 -9.00
C GLU A 16 17.29 5.49 -10.46
N SER A 17 16.86 4.64 -11.39
CA SER A 17 16.75 4.99 -12.81
C SER A 17 15.75 6.11 -13.08
N LYS A 18 14.76 6.27 -12.21
CA LYS A 18 13.72 7.31 -12.23
C LYS A 18 14.09 8.56 -11.40
N GLY A 19 15.29 8.56 -10.79
CA GLY A 19 15.76 9.66 -9.95
C GLY A 19 15.06 9.76 -8.59
N ILE A 20 14.45 8.68 -8.12
CA ILE A 20 13.73 8.62 -6.83
C ILE A 20 14.65 8.01 -5.77
N ALA A 21 15.06 8.83 -4.78
CA ALA A 21 15.88 8.40 -3.66
C ALA A 21 15.01 7.90 -2.49
N ALA A 22 14.72 6.61 -2.47
CA ALA A 22 13.97 5.99 -1.39
C ALA A 22 14.89 5.67 -0.20
N SER A 23 14.45 6.05 1.00
CA SER A 23 15.13 5.70 2.28
C SER A 23 14.84 4.27 2.70
N GLU A 24 13.63 3.79 2.40
CA GLU A 24 13.17 2.45 2.73
C GLU A 24 12.50 1.81 1.51
N ILE A 25 12.76 0.52 1.31
CA ILE A 25 12.11 -0.27 0.27
C ILE A 25 11.75 -1.63 0.86
N HIS A 26 10.50 -2.04 0.70
CA HIS A 26 9.95 -3.28 1.19
C HIS A 26 9.19 -4.03 0.10
N ALA A 27 9.29 -5.34 0.11
CA ALA A 27 8.53 -6.23 -0.76
C ALA A 27 7.65 -7.17 0.05
N PHE A 28 6.36 -7.19 -0.24
CA PHE A 28 5.38 -8.02 0.44
C PHE A 28 4.77 -9.04 -0.51
N PRO A 29 4.53 -10.27 -0.02
CA PRO A 29 3.81 -11.26 -0.82
C PRO A 29 2.38 -10.80 -1.07
N THR A 30 1.89 -11.03 -2.28
CA THR A 30 0.50 -10.82 -2.63
C THR A 30 -0.34 -12.07 -2.42
N PHE A 31 -1.64 -11.98 -2.66
CA PHE A 31 -2.60 -13.05 -2.42
C PHE A 31 -2.27 -14.35 -3.19
N PHE A 32 -1.64 -14.28 -4.36
CA PHE A 32 -1.20 -15.43 -5.16
C PHE A 32 0.31 -15.69 -5.10
N GLN A 33 0.90 -15.32 -4.10
CA GLN A 33 2.22 -15.45 -3.45
C GLN A 33 3.47 -15.84 -4.26
N LEU A 34 3.41 -16.56 -5.37
CA LEU A 34 4.63 -17.15 -5.90
C LEU A 34 5.53 -16.15 -6.65
N PRO A 35 5.15 -15.55 -7.77
CA PRO A 35 6.04 -14.59 -8.43
C PRO A 35 5.71 -13.12 -8.15
N HIS A 36 4.53 -12.80 -7.66
CA HIS A 36 4.02 -11.43 -7.58
C HIS A 36 4.29 -10.80 -6.22
N ARG A 37 4.80 -9.57 -6.20
CA ARG A 37 5.12 -8.81 -4.98
C ARG A 37 4.53 -7.41 -5.06
N ARG A 38 3.92 -7.00 -3.96
CA ARG A 38 3.64 -5.59 -3.69
C ARG A 38 4.92 -4.94 -3.18
N LEU A 39 5.27 -3.81 -3.75
CA LEU A 39 6.43 -3.02 -3.39
C LEU A 39 5.98 -1.74 -2.70
N LEU A 40 6.68 -1.36 -1.67
CA LEU A 40 6.57 -0.09 -0.99
C LEU A 40 7.94 0.57 -0.98
N ALA A 41 8.02 1.80 -1.48
CA ALA A 41 9.21 2.62 -1.35
C ALA A 41 8.85 3.94 -0.66
N ARG A 42 9.64 4.33 0.32
CA ARG A 42 9.41 5.51 1.14
C ARG A 42 10.50 6.54 0.92
N THR A 43 10.11 7.77 0.66
CA THR A 43 10.98 8.95 0.69
C THR A 43 10.62 9.81 1.92
N LEU A 44 11.19 11.00 2.03
CA LEU A 44 10.88 11.92 3.12
C LEU A 44 9.40 12.32 3.14
N GLU A 45 8.79 12.57 1.97
CA GLU A 45 7.45 13.14 1.86
C GLU A 45 6.43 12.23 1.15
N THR A 46 6.91 11.20 0.44
CA THR A 46 6.07 10.41 -0.45
C THR A 46 6.31 8.93 -0.27
N ASP A 47 5.23 8.19 -0.17
CA ASP A 47 5.22 6.73 -0.28
C ASP A 47 4.88 6.34 -1.73
N TYR A 48 5.62 5.40 -2.29
CA TYR A 48 5.41 4.86 -3.62
C TYR A 48 4.97 3.42 -3.51
N VAL A 49 3.88 3.08 -4.14
CA VAL A 49 3.38 1.70 -4.20
C VAL A 49 3.47 1.21 -5.63
N GLY A 50 4.00 0.01 -5.80
CA GLY A 50 4.08 -0.65 -7.09
C GLY A 50 3.94 -2.16 -6.93
N PHE A 51 3.97 -2.85 -8.07
CA PHE A 51 3.97 -4.30 -8.10
C PHE A 51 5.03 -4.81 -9.07
N VAL A 52 5.57 -5.97 -8.80
CA VAL A 52 6.50 -6.65 -9.70
C VAL A 52 6.19 -8.14 -9.77
N THR A 53 6.30 -8.69 -10.97
CA THR A 53 6.26 -10.13 -11.18
C THR A 53 7.68 -10.65 -11.38
N MET A 54 8.12 -11.48 -10.44
CA MET A 54 9.52 -11.95 -10.38
C MET A 54 9.89 -12.97 -11.44
N SER A 55 8.90 -13.59 -12.11
CA SER A 55 9.15 -14.50 -13.23
C SER A 55 9.68 -13.75 -14.45
N GLU A 56 9.17 -12.55 -14.67
CA GLU A 56 9.53 -11.68 -15.79
C GLU A 56 9.50 -10.22 -15.31
N PRO A 57 10.59 -9.77 -14.65
CA PRO A 57 10.63 -8.45 -14.07
C PRO A 57 10.60 -7.37 -15.16
N CYS A 58 9.64 -6.48 -15.05
CA CYS A 58 9.39 -5.38 -15.96
C CYS A 58 9.59 -4.03 -15.25
N GLU A 59 9.57 -2.94 -15.99
CA GLU A 59 9.50 -1.60 -15.41
C GLU A 59 8.33 -1.50 -14.43
N ILE A 60 8.59 -0.95 -13.24
CA ILE A 60 7.59 -0.83 -12.19
C ILE A 60 6.80 0.47 -12.39
N ASP A 61 5.47 0.35 -12.45
CA ASP A 61 4.59 1.51 -12.41
C ASP A 61 4.35 1.91 -10.95
N TRP A 62 5.09 2.93 -10.53
CA TRP A 62 5.02 3.47 -9.17
C TRP A 62 3.91 4.51 -9.06
N GLN A 63 3.00 4.30 -8.13
CA GLN A 63 1.98 5.28 -7.78
C GLN A 63 2.39 6.04 -6.52
N PRO A 64 2.62 7.36 -6.64
CA PRO A 64 3.00 8.18 -5.51
C PRO A 64 1.80 8.50 -4.62
N GLN A 65 2.02 8.50 -3.33
CA GLN A 65 1.10 9.00 -2.32
C GLN A 65 1.84 9.96 -1.40
N ILE A 66 1.50 11.24 -1.48
CA ILE A 66 2.03 12.25 -0.55
C ILE A 66 1.51 11.90 0.84
N ARG A 67 2.43 11.82 1.80
CA ARG A 67 2.07 11.55 3.18
C ARG A 67 1.45 12.80 3.80
N TYR A 68 0.34 12.60 4.47
CA TYR A 68 -0.24 13.65 5.28
C TYR A 68 0.51 13.72 6.61
N ASP A 69 1.15 14.87 6.86
CA ASP A 69 1.99 15.17 8.02
C ASP A 69 1.40 16.22 8.95
N GLY A 70 0.10 16.53 8.80
CA GLY A 70 -0.60 17.42 9.72
C GLY A 70 -0.55 16.89 11.17
N PRO A 71 -0.71 17.77 12.18
CA PRO A 71 -0.61 17.42 13.60
C PRO A 71 -1.56 16.27 13.98
N GLU A 72 -2.73 16.19 13.34
CA GLU A 72 -3.71 15.12 13.59
C GLU A 72 -3.16 13.74 13.20
N ALA A 73 -2.23 13.67 12.24
CA ALA A 73 -1.61 12.41 11.84
C ALA A 73 -0.70 11.85 12.94
N GLU A 74 -0.08 12.72 13.74
CA GLU A 74 0.66 12.32 14.93
C GLU A 74 -0.29 11.99 16.08
N ASP A 75 -1.32 12.80 16.26
CA ASP A 75 -2.31 12.61 17.32
C ASP A 75 -3.00 11.24 17.19
N ILE A 76 -3.43 10.81 16.00
CA ILE A 76 -4.06 9.48 15.83
C ILE A 76 -3.10 8.34 16.20
N ARG A 77 -1.79 8.51 15.96
CA ARG A 77 -0.77 7.52 16.33
C ARG A 77 -0.51 7.46 17.84
N ASN A 78 -0.75 8.57 18.54
CA ASN A 78 -0.56 8.67 20.00
C ASN A 78 -1.70 8.02 20.80
N PHE A 79 -2.87 7.75 20.20
CA PHE A 79 -3.89 6.95 20.85
C PHE A 79 -3.38 5.50 21.09
N PRO A 80 -3.86 4.81 22.15
CA PRO A 80 -3.50 3.41 22.37
C PRO A 80 -3.77 2.50 21.17
N GLU A 81 -4.88 2.73 20.46
CA GLU A 81 -5.24 2.04 19.23
C GLU A 81 -4.25 2.34 18.10
N GLY A 82 -3.80 3.60 18.01
CA GLY A 82 -2.78 4.04 17.05
C GLY A 82 -1.44 3.38 17.30
N GLN A 83 -0.98 3.33 18.54
CA GLN A 83 0.27 2.67 18.92
C GLN A 83 0.26 1.18 18.59
N ILE A 84 -0.87 0.50 18.87
CA ILE A 84 -1.04 -0.92 18.51
C ILE A 84 -1.03 -1.08 16.98
N PHE A 85 -1.66 -0.17 16.25
CA PHE A 85 -1.71 -0.23 14.80
C PHE A 85 -0.33 0.00 14.18
N GLU A 86 0.44 0.99 14.66
CA GLU A 86 1.81 1.23 14.22
C GLU A 86 2.73 0.04 14.53
N TRP A 87 2.61 -0.54 15.73
CA TRP A 87 3.33 -1.76 16.05
C TRP A 87 2.96 -2.92 15.11
N PHE A 88 1.67 -3.14 14.88
CA PHE A 88 1.18 -4.20 13.98
C PHE A 88 1.68 -4.01 12.54
N THR A 89 1.81 -2.77 12.09
CA THR A 89 2.19 -2.42 10.70
C THR A 89 3.70 -2.20 10.53
N ASP A 90 4.51 -2.33 11.58
CA ASP A 90 5.92 -1.96 11.61
C ASP A 90 6.16 -0.49 11.19
N GLY A 91 5.23 0.41 11.51
CA GLY A 91 5.28 1.82 11.11
C GLY A 91 5.02 2.06 9.61
N LEU A 92 4.67 1.03 8.85
CA LEU A 92 4.42 1.12 7.41
C LEU A 92 2.97 1.53 7.15
N THR A 93 2.64 2.72 7.63
CA THR A 93 1.32 3.34 7.48
C THR A 93 1.42 4.63 6.68
N THR A 94 0.31 5.01 6.05
CA THR A 94 0.12 6.37 5.54
C THR A 94 -1.18 6.95 6.10
N ALA A 95 -1.15 8.26 6.39
CA ALA A 95 -2.33 9.00 6.82
C ALA A 95 -2.92 9.78 5.64
N TYR A 96 -4.24 9.90 5.61
CA TYR A 96 -4.93 10.81 4.71
C TYR A 96 -6.26 11.26 5.31
N ARG A 97 -6.75 12.39 4.82
CA ARG A 97 -8.03 12.94 5.25
C ARG A 97 -9.10 12.69 4.19
N GLU A 98 -10.25 12.25 4.63
CA GLU A 98 -11.44 12.05 3.79
C GLU A 98 -12.65 12.63 4.52
N ASP A 99 -13.21 13.69 3.99
CA ASP A 99 -14.25 14.48 4.64
C ASP A 99 -13.85 14.92 6.07
N ASN A 100 -14.64 14.52 7.07
CA ASN A 100 -14.40 14.77 8.48
C ASN A 100 -13.70 13.59 9.18
N ARG A 101 -12.98 12.77 8.44
CA ARG A 101 -12.26 11.61 8.97
C ARG A 101 -10.79 11.70 8.69
N LEU A 102 -10.00 11.34 9.68
CA LEU A 102 -8.61 11.02 9.51
C LEU A 102 -8.46 9.50 9.46
N ILE A 103 -7.77 9.01 8.45
CA ILE A 103 -7.62 7.59 8.19
C ILE A 103 -6.12 7.27 8.15
N LEU A 104 -5.72 6.31 8.96
CA LEU A 104 -4.40 5.70 8.94
C LEU A 104 -4.54 4.31 8.32
N THR A 105 -3.79 4.02 7.24
CA THR A 105 -3.91 2.77 6.49
C THR A 105 -2.61 2.00 6.43
N ASP A 106 -2.69 0.67 6.48
CA ASP A 106 -1.57 -0.25 6.31
C ASP A 106 -1.15 -0.32 4.84
N LEU A 107 0.11 0.01 4.56
CA LEU A 107 0.67 0.02 3.21
C LEU A 107 1.11 -1.36 2.71
N ARG A 108 1.29 -2.32 3.60
CA ARG A 108 1.86 -3.64 3.27
C ARG A 108 0.92 -4.51 2.44
N TYR A 109 -0.38 -4.37 2.65
CA TYR A 109 -1.38 -5.24 2.05
C TYR A 109 -2.48 -4.44 1.35
N GLY A 110 -2.71 -4.77 0.10
CA GLY A 110 -3.74 -4.17 -0.74
C GLY A 110 -3.74 -4.83 -2.11
N PHE A 111 -4.83 -4.65 -2.85
CA PHE A 111 -5.01 -5.21 -4.19
C PHE A 111 -4.71 -4.22 -5.31
N THR A 112 -4.47 -2.97 -4.97
CA THR A 112 -4.23 -1.89 -5.94
C THR A 112 -2.96 -1.12 -5.56
N THR A 113 -2.46 -0.29 -6.47
CA THR A 113 -1.36 0.64 -6.21
C THR A 113 -1.79 1.86 -5.41
N ASP A 114 -3.09 2.13 -5.27
CA ASP A 114 -3.58 3.22 -4.40
C ASP A 114 -3.25 2.89 -2.94
N ALA A 115 -2.33 3.64 -2.37
CA ALA A 115 -1.88 3.48 -0.98
C ALA A 115 -3.03 3.64 0.03
N ARG A 116 -4.08 4.41 -0.31
CA ARG A 116 -5.24 4.62 0.55
C ARG A 116 -6.17 3.40 0.64
N GLN A 117 -6.00 2.44 -0.27
CA GLN A 117 -6.83 1.22 -0.32
C GLN A 117 -6.18 0.02 0.39
N GLY A 118 -5.46 0.27 1.46
CA GLY A 118 -4.96 -0.79 2.34
C GLY A 118 -6.09 -1.62 2.97
N ASN A 119 -5.83 -2.89 3.23
CA ASN A 119 -6.83 -3.82 3.77
C ASN A 119 -7.24 -3.50 5.22
N TRP A 120 -6.36 -2.86 5.97
CA TRP A 120 -6.53 -2.51 7.36
C TRP A 120 -6.40 -1.01 7.54
N THR A 121 -7.36 -0.42 8.22
CA THR A 121 -7.37 1.01 8.51
C THR A 121 -7.75 1.27 9.95
N LEU A 122 -7.21 2.37 10.48
CA LEU A 122 -7.64 2.98 11.73
C LEU A 122 -8.27 4.33 11.37
N THR A 123 -9.50 4.57 11.78
CA THR A 123 -10.25 5.77 11.40
C THR A 123 -10.66 6.54 12.64
N SER A 124 -10.44 7.84 12.64
CA SER A 124 -10.92 8.78 13.66
C SER A 124 -11.79 9.86 13.03
N LEU A 125 -12.86 10.23 13.70
CA LEU A 125 -13.68 11.38 13.33
C LEU A 125 -13.02 12.67 13.81
N ILE A 126 -13.04 13.69 12.96
CA ILE A 126 -12.61 15.04 13.31
C ILE A 126 -13.87 15.84 13.69
N THR A 127 -13.92 16.34 14.92
CA THR A 127 -15.02 17.17 15.39
C THR A 127 -15.03 18.55 14.72
N GLU A 128 -16.11 19.30 14.88
CA GLU A 128 -16.18 20.69 14.38
C GLU A 128 -15.12 21.60 15.04
N ALA A 129 -14.68 21.25 16.25
CA ALA A 129 -13.59 21.94 16.95
C ALA A 129 -12.18 21.53 16.45
N GLY A 130 -12.09 20.58 15.51
CA GLY A 130 -10.82 20.06 14.99
C GLY A 130 -10.18 18.98 15.86
N GLU A 131 -10.86 18.51 16.90
CA GLU A 131 -10.35 17.47 17.79
C GLU A 131 -10.62 16.07 17.19
N LEU A 132 -9.68 15.15 17.40
CA LEU A 132 -9.86 13.76 17.02
C LEU A 132 -10.72 13.00 18.05
N GLY A 133 -11.73 12.31 17.56
CA GLY A 133 -12.43 11.28 18.32
C GLY A 133 -11.55 10.06 18.56
N ARG A 134 -12.04 9.13 19.39
CA ARG A 134 -11.35 7.86 19.61
C ARG A 134 -11.26 7.06 18.31
N PRO A 135 -10.08 6.58 17.90
CA PRO A 135 -9.92 5.82 16.68
C PRO A 135 -10.59 4.44 16.74
N GLU A 136 -11.11 4.01 15.60
CA GLU A 136 -11.73 2.69 15.43
C GLU A 136 -11.04 1.90 14.31
N TYR A 137 -10.87 0.59 14.54
CA TYR A 137 -10.37 -0.31 13.49
C TYR A 137 -11.45 -0.59 12.47
N VAL A 138 -11.14 -0.30 11.22
CA VAL A 138 -12.02 -0.58 10.08
C VAL A 138 -11.31 -1.53 9.13
N ARG A 139 -11.97 -2.64 8.82
CA ARG A 139 -11.52 -3.55 7.78
C ARG A 139 -12.24 -3.22 6.49
N ARG A 140 -11.48 -2.87 5.45
CA ARG A 140 -12.10 -2.63 4.16
C ARG A 140 -12.71 -3.90 3.56
N PRO A 141 -13.80 -3.77 2.80
CA PRO A 141 -14.36 -4.88 2.06
C PRO A 141 -13.29 -5.54 1.20
N ARG A 142 -13.31 -6.86 1.15
CA ARG A 142 -12.45 -7.62 0.23
C ARG A 142 -13.18 -7.80 -1.10
N PRO A 143 -12.42 -7.86 -2.21
CA PRO A 143 -13.02 -8.25 -3.49
C PRO A 143 -13.78 -9.56 -3.35
N LYS A 144 -14.96 -9.64 -3.94
CA LYS A 144 -15.75 -10.89 -3.92
C LYS A 144 -14.98 -12.01 -4.62
N PRO A 145 -15.04 -13.24 -4.12
CA PRO A 145 -14.40 -14.40 -4.76
C PRO A 145 -15.19 -14.78 -6.02
N SER A 146 -15.18 -13.93 -7.03
CA SER A 146 -15.80 -14.18 -8.33
C SER A 146 -14.78 -14.73 -9.32
N ARG A 147 -15.27 -15.47 -10.34
CA ARG A 147 -14.40 -15.96 -11.42
C ARG A 147 -13.69 -14.79 -12.14
N LYS A 148 -14.38 -13.65 -12.32
CA LYS A 148 -13.81 -12.44 -12.93
C LYS A 148 -12.62 -11.93 -12.11
N ASN A 149 -12.80 -11.76 -10.79
CA ASN A 149 -11.76 -11.26 -9.90
C ASN A 149 -10.56 -12.24 -9.81
N ILE A 150 -10.84 -13.55 -9.74
CA ILE A 150 -9.77 -14.57 -9.73
C ILE A 150 -8.97 -14.54 -11.03
N VAL A 151 -9.62 -14.45 -12.19
CA VAL A 151 -8.95 -14.37 -13.49
C VAL A 151 -8.15 -13.07 -13.61
N ALA A 152 -8.69 -11.94 -13.15
CA ALA A 152 -7.97 -10.65 -13.16
C ALA A 152 -6.68 -10.74 -12.33
N LEU A 153 -6.79 -11.18 -11.08
CA LEU A 153 -5.64 -11.38 -10.18
C LEU A 153 -4.62 -12.39 -10.74
N TRP A 154 -5.09 -13.46 -11.38
CA TRP A 154 -4.21 -14.45 -12.01
C TRP A 154 -3.42 -13.86 -13.17
N LYS A 155 -4.08 -13.12 -14.06
CA LYS A 155 -3.42 -12.47 -15.21
C LYS A 155 -2.35 -11.46 -14.77
N GLU A 156 -2.56 -10.80 -13.67
CA GLU A 156 -1.55 -9.90 -13.10
C GLU A 156 -0.36 -10.63 -12.48
N ALA A 157 -0.64 -11.71 -11.75
CA ALA A 157 0.42 -12.52 -11.15
C ALA A 157 1.25 -13.28 -12.20
N TYR A 158 0.66 -13.57 -13.37
CA TYR A 158 1.26 -14.35 -14.45
C TYR A 158 0.97 -13.69 -15.80
N PRO A 159 1.58 -12.52 -16.09
CA PRO A 159 1.38 -11.85 -17.36
C PRO A 159 2.02 -12.64 -18.50
N ASP A 160 1.36 -12.65 -19.66
CA ASP A 160 1.89 -13.28 -20.89
C ASP A 160 3.08 -12.54 -21.49
N SER A 161 3.29 -11.28 -21.08
CA SER A 161 4.38 -10.42 -21.48
C SER A 161 4.57 -9.31 -20.45
N CYS A 162 5.66 -8.52 -20.56
CA CYS A 162 5.85 -7.28 -19.81
C CYS A 162 4.79 -6.21 -20.17
N SER A 163 3.52 -6.54 -20.05
CA SER A 163 2.48 -5.54 -20.08
C SER A 163 2.57 -4.73 -18.79
N ARG A 164 2.56 -3.40 -18.92
CA ARG A 164 2.58 -2.50 -17.77
C ARG A 164 1.43 -2.86 -16.85
N PHE A 165 1.77 -3.23 -15.63
CA PHE A 165 0.79 -3.34 -14.57
C PHE A 165 0.27 -1.93 -14.29
N THR A 166 -0.95 -1.62 -14.67
CA THR A 166 -1.53 -0.29 -14.50
C THR A 166 -2.13 -0.07 -13.11
N GLY A 167 -2.06 -1.08 -12.24
CA GLY A 167 -2.53 -0.98 -10.84
C GLY A 167 -4.02 -0.73 -10.66
N THR A 168 -4.76 -0.67 -11.73
CA THR A 168 -6.21 -0.46 -11.74
C THR A 168 -6.94 -1.76 -11.99
N LEU A 169 -6.89 -2.67 -11.01
CA LEU A 169 -7.78 -3.82 -11.01
C LEU A 169 -9.21 -3.35 -10.76
N GLU A 170 -10.06 -3.43 -11.77
CA GLU A 170 -11.50 -3.35 -11.57
C GLU A 170 -12.00 -4.62 -10.88
N LEU A 171 -11.89 -4.64 -9.57
CA LEU A 171 -12.41 -5.72 -8.74
C LEU A 171 -13.82 -5.37 -8.27
N ASP A 172 -14.72 -6.35 -8.35
CA ASP A 172 -16.06 -6.23 -7.75
C ASP A 172 -15.94 -6.47 -6.22
N TYR A 173 -16.43 -5.52 -5.42
CA TYR A 173 -16.43 -5.53 -3.96
C TYR A 173 -17.78 -5.92 -3.38
#